data_45363a6ce8b321d8caf250963fbff4be
#
_entry.id   45363a6ce8b321d8caf250963fbff4be
#
_cell.length_a   1.000
_cell.length_b   1.000
_cell.length_c   1.000
_cell.angle_alpha   90.00
_cell.angle_beta   90.00
_cell.angle_gamma   90.00
#
_symmetry.space_group_name_H-M   'P 1'
#
loop_
_entity.id
_entity.type
_entity.pdbx_description
1 polymer ?
#
loop_
_entity_poly.entity_id
_entity_poly.type
_entity_poly.pdbx_seq_one_letter_code
_entity_poly.pdbx_strand_id
1 'polypeptide(L)'
;MSTEAIAAEKPKRNYNVLFGLTLLALLVVLWILLSVSTTSFASANNISNLLRQGSMIAIMAVGQTFVIITGGIDLSVGAVVGFATVIVAMMINAGFPIWIAILVTLLVGVAIGMFHGFGIVKMGLPPFIITLATLTSLRGIGLLMTNGNSINIKSDTFTAFSRSSFIGIPNLFWMVILVGIPAYIFLHHSRWGRYLFSVGSNAEASRLSGVNVQRTIYMAYTLSGLCAAFVGVLLAARIGIGNPTQAEGWELQAIASSVIGGTSLFGAVGSVHGPLLGAFILATINNGANLLNVNSFWQRIITGALIIIIVYFDGLRRRGK
;
A
#
# COMPACT_ATOMS: atom_id res chain seq x y z
N MET A 1 8.69 4.32 -58.59
CA MET A 1 8.36 3.20 -57.68
C MET A 1 9.41 3.24 -56.56
N SER A 2 9.12 3.94 -55.47
CA SER A 2 9.99 4.03 -54.31
C SER A 2 9.59 2.91 -53.32
N THR A 3 10.48 1.96 -53.14
CA THR A 3 10.38 0.90 -52.14
C THR A 3 10.69 1.53 -50.76
N GLU A 4 9.65 1.97 -50.06
CA GLU A 4 9.77 2.28 -48.62
C GLU A 4 10.11 0.96 -47.90
N ALA A 5 11.33 0.89 -47.40
CA ALA A 5 11.77 -0.17 -46.51
C ALA A 5 10.93 -0.10 -45.24
N ILE A 6 10.08 -1.10 -45.04
CA ILE A 6 9.37 -1.34 -43.76
C ILE A 6 10.43 -1.51 -42.70
N ALA A 7 10.68 -0.46 -41.90
CA ALA A 7 11.57 -0.53 -40.76
C ALA A 7 11.00 -1.57 -39.79
N ALA A 8 11.70 -2.69 -39.62
CA ALA A 8 11.34 -3.72 -38.68
C ALA A 8 11.21 -3.08 -37.26
N GLU A 9 10.01 -3.08 -36.69
CA GLU A 9 9.72 -2.61 -35.33
C GLU A 9 10.59 -3.42 -34.38
N LYS A 10 11.56 -2.75 -33.73
CA LYS A 10 12.40 -3.39 -32.71
C LYS A 10 11.48 -4.01 -31.65
N PRO A 11 11.70 -5.26 -31.22
CA PRO A 11 10.84 -5.91 -30.25
C PRO A 11 10.73 -5.01 -29.02
N LYS A 12 9.50 -4.67 -28.63
CA LYS A 12 9.22 -3.90 -27.42
C LYS A 12 9.83 -4.66 -26.24
N ARG A 13 11.03 -4.24 -25.84
CA ARG A 13 11.75 -4.82 -24.71
C ARG A 13 10.79 -4.76 -23.52
N ASN A 14 10.61 -5.86 -22.78
CA ASN A 14 9.72 -5.96 -21.64
C ASN A 14 10.26 -5.07 -20.48
N TYR A 15 10.11 -3.74 -20.62
CA TYR A 15 10.60 -2.76 -19.67
C TYR A 15 10.10 -3.03 -18.24
N ASN A 16 8.89 -3.55 -18.09
CA ASN A 16 8.33 -3.88 -16.78
C ASN A 16 9.08 -5.04 -16.10
N VAL A 17 9.48 -6.06 -16.86
CA VAL A 17 10.26 -7.19 -16.33
C VAL A 17 11.66 -6.73 -15.97
N LEU A 18 12.31 -5.97 -16.84
CA LEU A 18 13.65 -5.45 -16.56
C LEU A 18 13.66 -4.52 -15.35
N PHE A 19 12.67 -3.65 -15.21
CA PHE A 19 12.51 -2.77 -14.07
C PHE A 19 12.28 -3.55 -12.77
N GLY A 20 11.43 -4.58 -12.79
CA GLY A 20 11.24 -5.47 -11.64
C GLY A 20 12.52 -6.19 -11.22
N LEU A 21 13.31 -6.67 -12.19
CA LEU A 21 14.62 -7.29 -11.93
C LEU A 21 15.62 -6.29 -11.34
N THR A 22 15.60 -5.03 -11.77
CA THR A 22 16.45 -3.97 -11.21
C THR A 22 16.08 -3.70 -9.74
N LEU A 23 14.79 -3.64 -9.40
CA LEU A 23 14.35 -3.47 -8.00
C LEU A 23 14.73 -4.67 -7.13
N LEU A 24 14.59 -5.88 -7.66
CA LEU A 24 15.01 -7.10 -6.96
C LEU A 24 16.53 -7.11 -6.74
N ALA A 25 17.31 -6.77 -7.76
CA ALA A 25 18.76 -6.64 -7.63
C ALA A 25 19.15 -5.60 -6.57
N LEU A 26 18.48 -4.44 -6.56
CA LEU A 26 18.69 -3.41 -5.54
C LEU A 26 18.38 -3.94 -4.13
N LEU A 27 17.28 -4.68 -3.96
CA LEU A 27 16.92 -5.28 -2.68
C LEU A 27 17.99 -6.28 -2.21
N VAL A 28 18.46 -7.15 -3.12
CA VAL A 28 19.53 -8.14 -2.81
C VAL A 28 20.83 -7.42 -2.43
N VAL A 29 21.23 -6.39 -3.17
CA VAL A 29 22.42 -5.60 -2.86
C VAL A 29 22.31 -4.96 -1.47
N LEU A 30 21.15 -4.37 -1.14
CA LEU A 30 20.91 -3.80 0.19
C LEU A 30 21.02 -4.87 1.30
N TRP A 31 20.49 -6.07 1.05
CA TRP A 31 20.58 -7.16 2.01
C TRP A 31 22.02 -7.63 2.22
N ILE A 32 22.82 -7.72 1.16
CA ILE A 32 24.24 -8.07 1.24
C ILE A 32 24.99 -6.97 2.03
N LEU A 33 24.81 -5.71 1.67
CA LEU A 33 25.47 -4.58 2.34
C LEU A 33 25.14 -4.54 3.84
N LEU A 34 23.89 -4.70 4.22
CA LEU A 34 23.47 -4.70 5.62
C LEU A 34 23.97 -5.94 6.38
N SER A 35 24.03 -7.10 5.72
CA SER A 35 24.59 -8.33 6.34
C SER A 35 26.08 -8.22 6.63
N VAL A 36 26.83 -7.46 5.82
CA VAL A 36 28.26 -7.18 6.08
C VAL A 36 28.43 -6.07 7.11
N SER A 37 27.51 -5.07 7.11
CA SER A 37 27.62 -3.90 8.01
C SER A 37 27.20 -4.19 9.44
N THR A 38 26.34 -5.19 9.67
CA THR A 38 25.83 -5.56 11.01
C THR A 38 25.53 -7.06 11.11
N THR A 39 26.05 -7.71 12.14
CA THR A 39 25.86 -9.14 12.41
C THR A 39 24.39 -9.47 12.73
N SER A 40 23.62 -8.49 13.18
CA SER A 40 22.22 -8.66 13.56
C SER A 40 21.27 -8.71 12.37
N PHE A 41 21.67 -8.17 11.19
CA PHE A 41 20.76 -8.08 10.05
C PHE A 41 20.30 -9.46 9.55
N ALA A 42 21.23 -10.39 9.34
CA ALA A 42 20.95 -11.74 8.83
C ALA A 42 20.35 -12.69 9.88
N SER A 43 20.11 -12.24 11.12
CA SER A 43 19.50 -13.10 12.14
C SER A 43 18.06 -13.47 11.77
N ALA A 44 17.64 -14.71 12.07
CA ALA A 44 16.30 -15.20 11.77
C ALA A 44 15.20 -14.32 12.37
N ASN A 45 15.43 -13.80 13.58
CA ASN A 45 14.50 -12.89 14.26
C ASN A 45 14.35 -11.57 13.50
N ASN A 46 15.47 -10.97 13.04
CA ASN A 46 15.41 -9.72 12.31
C ASN A 46 14.75 -9.89 10.94
N ILE A 47 15.12 -10.91 10.18
CA ILE A 47 14.47 -11.21 8.88
C ILE A 47 12.97 -11.45 9.07
N SER A 48 12.56 -12.22 10.10
CA SER A 48 11.14 -12.40 10.40
C SER A 48 10.42 -11.08 10.70
N ASN A 49 11.05 -10.19 11.46
CA ASN A 49 10.47 -8.87 11.78
C ASN A 49 10.40 -7.98 10.54
N LEU A 50 11.43 -7.97 9.70
CA LEU A 50 11.45 -7.24 8.43
C LEU A 50 10.33 -7.73 7.50
N LEU A 51 10.17 -9.05 7.35
CA LEU A 51 9.10 -9.63 6.55
C LEU A 51 7.72 -9.27 7.11
N ARG A 52 7.50 -9.33 8.43
CA ARG A 52 6.22 -8.94 9.05
C ARG A 52 5.91 -7.47 8.81
N GLN A 53 6.87 -6.57 8.99
CA GLN A 53 6.66 -5.13 8.82
C GLN A 53 6.50 -4.75 7.33
N GLY A 54 7.38 -5.26 6.49
CA GLY A 54 7.33 -5.02 5.04
C GLY A 54 6.02 -5.51 4.42
N SER A 55 5.47 -6.63 4.92
CA SER A 55 4.19 -7.17 4.45
C SER A 55 3.03 -6.20 4.61
N MET A 56 2.95 -5.49 5.73
CA MET A 56 1.86 -4.54 5.98
C MET A 56 1.95 -3.35 5.04
N ILE A 57 3.14 -2.78 4.88
CA ILE A 57 3.36 -1.68 3.93
C ILE A 57 3.13 -2.14 2.49
N ALA A 58 3.54 -3.36 2.14
CA ALA A 58 3.34 -3.92 0.80
C ALA A 58 1.85 -4.04 0.44
N ILE A 59 1.01 -4.53 1.35
CA ILE A 59 -0.44 -4.63 1.11
C ILE A 59 -1.06 -3.23 0.97
N MET A 60 -0.67 -2.27 1.81
CA MET A 60 -1.13 -0.87 1.67
C MET A 60 -0.69 -0.27 0.33
N ALA A 61 0.55 -0.49 -0.09
CA ALA A 61 1.09 0.00 -1.36
C ALA A 61 0.32 -0.57 -2.57
N VAL A 62 -0.13 -1.83 -2.51
CA VAL A 62 -1.01 -2.40 -3.54
C VAL A 62 -2.33 -1.65 -3.60
N GLY A 63 -2.99 -1.41 -2.47
CA GLY A 63 -4.23 -0.62 -2.41
C GLY A 63 -4.04 0.79 -2.96
N GLN A 64 -2.97 1.46 -2.52
CA GLN A 64 -2.60 2.80 -2.96
C GLN A 64 -2.31 2.87 -4.48
N THR A 65 -1.73 1.81 -5.04
CA THR A 65 -1.43 1.73 -6.47
C THR A 65 -2.69 1.82 -7.34
N PHE A 66 -3.80 1.20 -6.94
CA PHE A 66 -5.06 1.32 -7.68
C PHE A 66 -5.55 2.77 -7.74
N VAL A 67 -5.41 3.51 -6.64
CA VAL A 67 -5.78 4.93 -6.58
C VAL A 67 -4.83 5.78 -7.42
N ILE A 68 -3.52 5.58 -7.27
CA ILE A 68 -2.49 6.35 -7.99
C ILE A 68 -2.61 6.15 -9.50
N ILE A 69 -2.88 4.93 -9.98
CA ILE A 69 -3.09 4.67 -11.42
C ILE A 69 -4.24 5.51 -11.98
N THR A 70 -5.28 5.84 -11.20
CA THR A 70 -6.36 6.74 -11.65
C THR A 70 -6.00 8.23 -11.59
N GLY A 71 -4.80 8.58 -11.17
CA GLY A 71 -4.35 9.97 -10.95
C GLY A 71 -4.79 10.55 -9.60
N GLY A 72 -5.31 9.72 -8.69
CA GLY A 72 -5.70 10.10 -7.33
C GLY A 72 -4.62 9.81 -6.29
N ILE A 73 -4.82 10.33 -5.09
CA ILE A 73 -3.99 10.03 -3.90
C ILE A 73 -4.94 9.80 -2.73
N ASP A 74 -4.71 8.72 -1.97
CA ASP A 74 -5.44 8.43 -0.74
C ASP A 74 -4.54 8.62 0.48
N LEU A 75 -4.70 9.75 1.15
CA LEU A 75 -3.95 10.08 2.37
C LEU A 75 -4.55 9.44 3.62
N SER A 76 -5.74 8.85 3.54
CA SER A 76 -6.42 8.32 4.71
C SER A 76 -5.95 6.93 5.14
N VAL A 77 -5.23 6.19 4.27
CA VAL A 77 -4.93 4.77 4.47
C VAL A 77 -4.28 4.46 5.82
N GLY A 78 -3.37 5.31 6.32
CA GLY A 78 -2.78 5.15 7.64
C GLY A 78 -3.79 5.33 8.78
N ALA A 79 -4.71 6.28 8.65
CA ALA A 79 -5.78 6.48 9.63
C ALA A 79 -6.81 5.34 9.58
N VAL A 80 -7.12 4.82 8.38
CA VAL A 80 -7.97 3.62 8.22
C VAL A 80 -7.35 2.42 8.91
N VAL A 81 -6.03 2.20 8.78
CA VAL A 81 -5.30 1.15 9.51
C VAL A 81 -5.48 1.33 11.02
N GLY A 82 -5.17 2.52 11.56
CA GLY A 82 -5.31 2.80 12.99
C GLY A 82 -6.74 2.58 13.48
N PHE A 83 -7.73 3.10 12.77
CA PHE A 83 -9.15 2.95 13.09
C PHE A 83 -9.60 1.48 13.03
N ALA A 84 -9.15 0.72 12.03
CA ALA A 84 -9.42 -0.70 11.90
C ALA A 84 -8.86 -1.52 13.07
N THR A 85 -7.69 -1.13 13.65
CA THR A 85 -7.17 -1.77 14.87
C THR A 85 -8.12 -1.60 16.05
N VAL A 86 -8.76 -0.42 16.16
CA VAL A 86 -9.73 -0.13 17.23
C VAL A 86 -11.00 -0.97 17.03
N ILE A 87 -11.56 -0.97 15.82
CA ILE A 87 -12.81 -1.72 15.52
C ILE A 87 -12.63 -3.21 15.83
N VAL A 88 -11.58 -3.85 15.30
CA VAL A 88 -11.36 -5.28 15.52
C VAL A 88 -11.12 -5.60 17.00
N ALA A 89 -10.39 -4.74 17.74
CA ALA A 89 -10.15 -4.92 19.16
C ALA A 89 -11.44 -4.80 19.99
N MET A 90 -12.28 -3.81 19.70
CA MET A 90 -13.58 -3.63 20.38
C MET A 90 -14.52 -4.81 20.11
N MET A 91 -14.62 -5.27 18.86
CA MET A 91 -15.46 -6.41 18.49
C MET A 91 -15.03 -7.70 19.20
N ILE A 92 -13.72 -8.01 19.20
CA ILE A 92 -13.20 -9.21 19.88
C ILE A 92 -13.45 -9.11 21.39
N ASN A 93 -13.19 -7.95 22.00
CA ASN A 93 -13.40 -7.78 23.45
C ASN A 93 -14.89 -7.75 23.85
N ALA A 94 -15.78 -7.41 22.93
CA ALA A 94 -17.22 -7.55 23.12
C ALA A 94 -17.74 -8.99 22.98
N GLY A 95 -16.84 -9.96 22.71
CA GLY A 95 -17.19 -11.39 22.63
C GLY A 95 -17.64 -11.87 21.24
N PHE A 96 -17.52 -11.02 20.20
CA PHE A 96 -17.83 -11.47 18.86
C PHE A 96 -16.81 -12.50 18.35
N PRO A 97 -17.21 -13.51 17.57
CA PRO A 97 -16.30 -14.42 16.90
C PRO A 97 -15.27 -13.66 16.06
N ILE A 98 -14.01 -14.12 16.06
CA ILE A 98 -12.88 -13.46 15.37
C ILE A 98 -13.21 -13.18 13.90
N TRP A 99 -13.83 -14.14 13.19
CA TRP A 99 -14.16 -13.98 11.77
C TRP A 99 -15.22 -12.89 11.54
N ILE A 100 -16.18 -12.69 12.47
CA ILE A 100 -17.15 -11.59 12.42
C ILE A 100 -16.44 -10.25 12.65
N ALA A 101 -15.56 -10.18 13.66
CA ALA A 101 -14.79 -8.97 13.94
C ALA A 101 -13.95 -8.55 12.72
N ILE A 102 -13.28 -9.51 12.06
CA ILE A 102 -12.54 -9.27 10.82
C ILE A 102 -13.47 -8.77 9.71
N LEU A 103 -14.57 -9.48 9.44
CA LEU A 103 -15.51 -9.12 8.37
C LEU A 103 -16.07 -7.69 8.55
N VAL A 104 -16.54 -7.36 9.76
CA VAL A 104 -17.04 -6.01 10.06
C VAL A 104 -15.95 -4.96 9.85
N THR A 105 -14.74 -5.22 10.29
CA THR A 105 -13.61 -4.30 10.10
C THR A 105 -13.31 -4.07 8.61
N LEU A 106 -13.33 -5.14 7.79
CA LEU A 106 -13.13 -5.03 6.35
C LEU A 106 -14.28 -4.24 5.67
N LEU A 107 -15.53 -4.48 6.09
CA LEU A 107 -16.70 -3.74 5.59
C LEU A 107 -16.61 -2.25 5.94
N VAL A 108 -16.07 -1.89 7.11
CA VAL A 108 -15.79 -0.49 7.47
C VAL A 108 -14.78 0.12 6.50
N GLY A 109 -13.70 -0.60 6.16
CA GLY A 109 -12.73 -0.13 5.16
C GLY A 109 -13.35 0.06 3.76
N VAL A 110 -14.20 -0.87 3.33
CA VAL A 110 -14.99 -0.76 2.09
C VAL A 110 -15.89 0.48 2.13
N ALA A 111 -16.61 0.70 3.23
CA ALA A 111 -17.50 1.86 3.38
C ALA A 111 -16.74 3.19 3.32
N ILE A 112 -15.56 3.27 3.94
CA ILE A 112 -14.69 4.45 3.87
C ILE A 112 -14.22 4.69 2.42
N GLY A 113 -13.77 3.66 1.72
CA GLY A 113 -13.37 3.78 0.31
C GLY A 113 -14.54 4.18 -0.60
N MET A 114 -15.75 3.66 -0.36
CA MET A 114 -16.97 4.09 -1.05
C MET A 114 -17.32 5.55 -0.74
N PHE A 115 -17.13 5.99 0.49
CA PHE A 115 -17.32 7.40 0.88
C PHE A 115 -16.35 8.32 0.13
N HIS A 116 -15.08 7.92 -0.04
CA HIS A 116 -14.13 8.68 -0.89
C HIS A 116 -14.62 8.75 -2.34
N GLY A 117 -15.02 7.60 -2.91
CA GLY A 117 -15.61 7.55 -4.25
C GLY A 117 -16.81 8.47 -4.40
N PHE A 118 -17.71 8.51 -3.40
CA PHE A 118 -18.87 9.40 -3.38
C PHE A 118 -18.45 10.88 -3.38
N GLY A 119 -17.53 11.27 -2.49
CA GLY A 119 -17.07 12.66 -2.41
C GLY A 119 -16.36 13.12 -3.69
N ILE A 120 -15.57 12.25 -4.32
CA ILE A 120 -14.87 12.59 -5.56
C ILE A 120 -15.86 12.69 -6.73
N VAL A 121 -16.74 11.69 -6.89
CA VAL A 121 -17.59 11.54 -8.07
C VAL A 121 -18.86 12.37 -7.99
N LYS A 122 -19.51 12.43 -6.83
CA LYS A 122 -20.80 13.10 -6.67
C LYS A 122 -20.67 14.52 -6.16
N MET A 123 -19.73 14.76 -5.23
CA MET A 123 -19.52 16.09 -4.67
C MET A 123 -18.47 16.89 -5.43
N GLY A 124 -17.72 16.26 -6.38
CA GLY A 124 -16.67 16.94 -7.16
C GLY A 124 -15.45 17.36 -6.35
N LEU A 125 -15.25 16.76 -5.17
CA LEU A 125 -14.12 17.12 -4.29
C LEU A 125 -12.80 16.57 -4.85
N PRO A 126 -11.72 17.36 -4.79
CA PRO A 126 -10.39 16.86 -5.09
C PRO A 126 -10.03 15.66 -4.19
N PRO A 127 -9.45 14.59 -4.75
CA PRO A 127 -9.12 13.37 -4.01
C PRO A 127 -8.34 13.61 -2.72
N PHE A 128 -7.31 14.46 -2.76
CA PHE A 128 -6.47 14.72 -1.60
C PHE A 128 -7.23 15.44 -0.47
N ILE A 129 -8.22 16.27 -0.79
CA ILE A 129 -9.01 17.00 0.21
C ILE A 129 -9.89 16.03 1.00
N ILE A 130 -10.67 15.19 0.31
CA ILE A 130 -11.57 14.26 0.98
C ILE A 130 -10.80 13.22 1.78
N THR A 131 -9.68 12.70 1.27
CA THR A 131 -8.88 11.70 1.98
C THR A 131 -8.13 12.32 3.18
N LEU A 132 -7.67 13.57 3.07
CA LEU A 132 -7.07 14.30 4.20
C LEU A 132 -8.12 14.61 5.28
N ALA A 133 -9.32 15.02 4.89
CA ALA A 133 -10.43 15.22 5.82
C ALA A 133 -10.81 13.91 6.53
N THR A 134 -10.86 12.80 5.80
CA THR A 134 -11.10 11.46 6.38
C THR A 134 -9.98 11.05 7.32
N LEU A 135 -8.71 11.31 6.98
CA LEU A 135 -7.58 11.03 7.85
C LEU A 135 -7.76 11.68 9.23
N THR A 136 -8.04 12.99 9.25
CA THR A 136 -8.23 13.74 10.50
C THR A 136 -9.48 13.29 11.27
N SER A 137 -10.58 13.05 10.56
CA SER A 137 -11.84 12.59 11.14
C SER A 137 -11.72 11.22 11.78
N LEU A 138 -11.13 10.23 11.09
CA LEU A 138 -10.96 8.88 11.64
C LEU A 138 -10.03 8.84 12.84
N ARG A 139 -8.96 9.67 12.86
CA ARG A 139 -8.12 9.84 14.05
C ARG A 139 -8.94 10.39 15.21
N GLY A 140 -9.73 11.45 14.99
CA GLY A 140 -10.61 12.04 16.00
C GLY A 140 -11.65 11.05 16.52
N ILE A 141 -12.39 10.38 15.64
CA ILE A 141 -13.40 9.38 16.01
C ILE A 141 -12.75 8.23 16.80
N GLY A 142 -11.62 7.71 16.34
CA GLY A 142 -10.90 6.64 17.03
C GLY A 142 -10.46 7.05 18.44
N LEU A 143 -9.95 8.29 18.63
CA LEU A 143 -9.59 8.82 19.94
C LEU A 143 -10.81 8.98 20.84
N LEU A 144 -11.94 9.46 20.33
CA LEU A 144 -13.19 9.54 21.09
C LEU A 144 -13.68 8.16 21.51
N MET A 145 -13.68 7.15 20.62
CA MET A 145 -14.11 5.79 20.93
C MET A 145 -13.23 5.10 21.99
N THR A 146 -11.96 5.46 22.06
CA THR A 146 -10.99 4.87 22.98
C THR A 146 -10.70 5.72 24.20
N ASN A 147 -11.31 6.91 24.32
CA ASN A 147 -10.93 7.93 25.31
C ASN A 147 -9.41 8.19 25.33
N GLY A 148 -8.78 8.20 24.15
CA GLY A 148 -7.34 8.41 23.99
C GLY A 148 -6.44 7.23 24.39
N ASN A 149 -7.01 6.09 24.85
CA ASN A 149 -6.25 4.94 25.36
C ASN A 149 -6.11 3.84 24.31
N SER A 150 -5.14 2.95 24.52
CA SER A 150 -5.03 1.71 23.76
C SER A 150 -5.96 0.63 24.33
N ILE A 151 -6.56 -0.18 23.48
CA ILE A 151 -7.43 -1.29 23.83
C ILE A 151 -6.64 -2.58 23.70
N ASN A 152 -6.33 -3.26 24.81
CA ASN A 152 -5.69 -4.57 24.79
C ASN A 152 -6.67 -5.62 24.25
N ILE A 153 -6.22 -6.44 23.32
CA ILE A 153 -7.01 -7.52 22.72
C ILE A 153 -6.95 -8.77 23.59
N LYS A 154 -8.11 -9.20 24.08
CA LYS A 154 -8.26 -10.35 24.98
C LYS A 154 -8.49 -11.65 24.19
N SER A 155 -7.59 -11.95 23.25
CA SER A 155 -7.68 -13.19 22.45
C SER A 155 -6.31 -13.64 22.00
N ASP A 156 -5.81 -14.68 22.65
CA ASP A 156 -4.52 -15.28 22.31
C ASP A 156 -4.56 -15.94 20.92
N THR A 157 -5.69 -16.54 20.56
CA THR A 157 -5.88 -17.16 19.24
C THR A 157 -5.71 -16.13 18.11
N PHE A 158 -6.26 -14.92 18.29
CA PHE A 158 -6.14 -13.85 17.29
C PHE A 158 -4.69 -13.36 17.15
N THR A 159 -4.01 -13.15 18.27
CA THR A 159 -2.61 -12.68 18.28
C THR A 159 -1.61 -13.76 17.88
N ALA A 160 -1.89 -15.03 18.17
CA ALA A 160 -1.05 -16.16 17.80
C ALA A 160 -0.84 -16.27 16.29
N PHE A 161 -1.85 -15.92 15.47
CA PHE A 161 -1.74 -15.92 14.01
C PHE A 161 -0.54 -15.11 13.51
N SER A 162 -0.32 -13.93 14.06
CA SER A 162 0.76 -13.02 13.62
C SER A 162 2.13 -13.45 14.13
N ARG A 163 2.17 -14.19 15.25
CA ARG A 163 3.42 -14.71 15.85
C ARG A 163 3.88 -15.99 15.17
N SER A 164 2.95 -16.73 14.58
CA SER A 164 3.21 -18.02 13.93
C SER A 164 3.89 -17.84 12.58
N SER A 165 4.53 -18.92 12.13
CA SER A 165 5.17 -19.05 10.82
C SER A 165 4.71 -20.35 10.17
N PHE A 166 4.50 -20.31 8.85
CA PHE A 166 4.22 -21.48 8.03
C PHE A 166 5.42 -21.74 7.12
N ILE A 167 5.97 -22.95 7.18
CA ILE A 167 7.19 -23.34 6.44
C ILE A 167 8.38 -22.38 6.76
N GLY A 168 8.53 -21.96 8.03
CA GLY A 168 9.60 -21.04 8.45
C GLY A 168 9.40 -19.57 8.04
N ILE A 169 8.34 -19.23 7.29
CA ILE A 169 8.03 -17.88 6.82
C ILE A 169 6.87 -17.32 7.66
N PRO A 170 6.96 -16.07 8.17
CA PRO A 170 5.90 -15.46 8.98
C PRO A 170 4.55 -15.46 8.26
N ASN A 171 3.45 -15.75 8.99
CA ASN A 171 2.10 -15.77 8.41
C ASN A 171 1.70 -14.45 7.75
N LEU A 172 2.18 -13.33 8.25
CA LEU A 172 1.92 -12.00 7.66
C LEU A 172 2.48 -11.88 6.24
N PHE A 173 3.59 -12.55 5.93
CA PHE A 173 4.14 -12.54 4.57
C PHE A 173 3.25 -13.33 3.60
N TRP A 174 2.63 -14.42 4.04
CA TRP A 174 1.66 -15.15 3.22
C TRP A 174 0.43 -14.31 2.88
N MET A 175 0.09 -13.33 3.72
CA MET A 175 -1.00 -12.38 3.43
C MET A 175 -0.65 -11.43 2.26
N VAL A 176 0.64 -11.15 2.03
CA VAL A 176 1.07 -10.41 0.82
C VAL A 176 0.76 -11.21 -0.44
N ILE A 177 1.00 -12.52 -0.40
CA ILE A 177 0.70 -13.43 -1.53
C ILE A 177 -0.81 -13.53 -1.74
N LEU A 178 -1.57 -13.69 -0.65
CA LEU A 178 -3.03 -13.74 -0.66
C LEU A 178 -3.66 -12.49 -1.28
N VAL A 179 -3.11 -11.31 -1.05
CA VAL A 179 -3.60 -10.04 -1.62
C VAL A 179 -2.94 -9.77 -2.98
N GLY A 180 -1.64 -10.02 -3.11
CA GLY A 180 -0.85 -9.66 -4.28
C GLY A 180 -1.25 -10.43 -5.54
N ILE A 181 -1.52 -11.75 -5.42
CA ILE A 181 -1.93 -12.56 -6.58
C ILE A 181 -3.29 -12.12 -7.14
N PRO A 182 -4.38 -12.01 -6.34
CA PRO A 182 -5.64 -11.49 -6.85
C PRO A 182 -5.53 -10.06 -7.39
N ALA A 183 -4.77 -9.19 -6.72
CA ALA A 183 -4.53 -7.82 -7.17
C ALA A 183 -3.81 -7.79 -8.53
N TYR A 184 -2.82 -8.67 -8.73
CA TYR A 184 -2.11 -8.78 -10.01
C TYR A 184 -3.04 -9.25 -11.13
N ILE A 185 -3.83 -10.31 -10.88
CA ILE A 185 -4.81 -10.81 -11.85
C ILE A 185 -5.84 -9.72 -12.17
N PHE A 186 -6.35 -9.06 -11.14
CA PHE A 186 -7.30 -7.97 -11.29
C PHE A 186 -6.74 -6.82 -12.14
N LEU A 187 -5.53 -6.33 -11.82
CA LEU A 187 -4.95 -5.18 -12.50
C LEU A 187 -4.53 -5.49 -13.95
N HIS A 188 -3.88 -6.65 -14.18
CA HIS A 188 -3.24 -6.93 -15.46
C HIS A 188 -4.09 -7.82 -16.39
N HIS A 189 -5.00 -8.63 -15.85
CA HIS A 189 -5.77 -9.60 -16.63
C HIS A 189 -7.27 -9.34 -16.67
N SER A 190 -7.80 -8.33 -15.91
CA SER A 190 -9.22 -8.00 -15.94
C SER A 190 -9.54 -6.78 -16.82
N ARG A 191 -10.81 -6.66 -17.26
CA ARG A 191 -11.33 -5.44 -17.89
C ARG A 191 -11.27 -4.23 -16.95
N TRP A 192 -11.46 -4.44 -15.66
CA TRP A 192 -11.46 -3.40 -14.65
C TRP A 192 -10.08 -2.78 -14.48
N GLY A 193 -9.02 -3.59 -14.51
CA GLY A 193 -7.65 -3.08 -14.50
C GLY A 193 -7.37 -2.18 -15.71
N ARG A 194 -7.81 -2.58 -16.92
CA ARG A 194 -7.68 -1.73 -18.12
C ARG A 194 -8.43 -0.40 -17.98
N TYR A 195 -9.59 -0.40 -17.30
CA TYR A 195 -10.33 0.83 -17.05
C TYR A 195 -9.59 1.77 -16.09
N LEU A 196 -8.90 1.24 -15.06
CA LEU A 196 -8.04 2.04 -14.17
C LEU A 196 -6.97 2.78 -14.97
N PHE A 197 -6.23 2.08 -15.81
CA PHE A 197 -5.20 2.69 -16.68
C PHE A 197 -5.78 3.70 -17.67
N SER A 198 -6.90 3.38 -18.29
CA SER A 198 -7.57 4.27 -19.25
C SER A 198 -8.00 5.58 -18.58
N VAL A 199 -8.70 5.49 -17.44
CA VAL A 199 -9.17 6.65 -16.68
C VAL A 199 -8.01 7.53 -16.22
N GLY A 200 -6.91 6.92 -15.75
CA GLY A 200 -5.71 7.64 -15.33
C GLY A 200 -4.96 8.29 -16.50
N SER A 201 -5.10 7.77 -17.72
CA SER A 201 -4.50 8.38 -18.92
C SER A 201 -5.28 9.61 -19.36
N ASN A 202 -6.59 9.46 -19.56
CA ASN A 202 -7.50 10.55 -19.89
C ASN A 202 -8.94 10.14 -19.54
N ALA A 203 -9.47 10.71 -18.48
CA ALA A 203 -10.81 10.39 -17.99
C ALA A 203 -11.90 10.74 -18.99
N GLU A 204 -11.76 11.86 -19.71
CA GLU A 204 -12.78 12.32 -20.69
C GLU A 204 -12.77 11.43 -21.94
N ALA A 205 -11.60 11.12 -22.49
CA ALA A 205 -11.47 10.18 -23.61
C ALA A 205 -12.01 8.79 -23.23
N SER A 206 -11.75 8.33 -22.00
CA SER A 206 -12.28 7.06 -21.48
C SER A 206 -13.80 7.08 -21.41
N ARG A 207 -14.40 8.16 -20.93
CA ARG A 207 -15.85 8.35 -20.90
C ARG A 207 -16.47 8.28 -22.29
N LEU A 208 -15.88 8.98 -23.26
CA LEU A 208 -16.34 8.97 -24.65
C LEU A 208 -16.19 7.57 -25.30
N SER A 209 -15.23 6.76 -24.84
CA SER A 209 -15.04 5.38 -25.26
C SER A 209 -15.94 4.38 -24.51
N GLY A 210 -16.92 4.86 -23.72
CA GLY A 210 -17.89 4.02 -23.02
C GLY A 210 -17.42 3.46 -21.67
N VAL A 211 -16.24 3.87 -21.15
CA VAL A 211 -15.78 3.49 -19.83
C VAL A 211 -16.52 4.27 -18.75
N ASN A 212 -17.08 3.59 -17.78
CA ASN A 212 -17.72 4.25 -16.65
C ASN A 212 -16.66 4.74 -15.64
N VAL A 213 -16.21 6.00 -15.85
CA VAL A 213 -15.19 6.66 -15.02
C VAL A 213 -15.59 6.67 -13.54
N GLN A 214 -16.87 6.97 -13.26
CA GLN A 214 -17.37 7.04 -11.89
C GLN A 214 -17.17 5.71 -11.15
N ARG A 215 -17.66 4.59 -11.74
CA ARG A 215 -17.50 3.24 -11.16
C ARG A 215 -16.02 2.87 -10.98
N THR A 216 -15.17 3.28 -11.91
CA THR A 216 -13.72 3.01 -11.85
C THR A 216 -13.08 3.72 -10.66
N ILE A 217 -13.44 4.98 -10.39
CA ILE A 217 -12.97 5.74 -9.22
C ILE A 217 -13.47 5.10 -7.92
N TYR A 218 -14.77 4.80 -7.82
CA TYR A 218 -15.32 4.12 -6.64
C TYR A 218 -14.56 2.83 -6.34
N MET A 219 -14.29 2.02 -7.35
CA MET A 219 -13.60 0.76 -7.21
C MET A 219 -12.15 0.94 -6.71
N ALA A 220 -11.40 1.91 -7.25
CA ALA A 220 -10.03 2.19 -6.84
C ALA A 220 -9.95 2.53 -5.34
N TYR A 221 -10.79 3.44 -4.86
CA TYR A 221 -10.81 3.85 -3.45
C TYR A 221 -11.37 2.76 -2.53
N THR A 222 -12.37 2.00 -2.98
CA THR A 222 -12.89 0.86 -2.22
C THR A 222 -11.83 -0.20 -2.00
N LEU A 223 -11.03 -0.53 -3.02
CA LEU A 223 -9.90 -1.47 -2.89
C LEU A 223 -8.79 -0.92 -1.98
N SER A 224 -8.51 0.39 -2.03
CA SER A 224 -7.57 1.04 -1.11
C SER A 224 -8.03 0.92 0.34
N GLY A 225 -9.27 1.29 0.64
CA GLY A 225 -9.87 1.18 1.97
C GLY A 225 -9.92 -0.25 2.50
N LEU A 226 -10.24 -1.22 1.63
CA LEU A 226 -10.23 -2.64 1.97
C LEU A 226 -8.82 -3.12 2.34
N CYS A 227 -7.79 -2.79 1.54
CA CYS A 227 -6.40 -3.13 1.84
C CYS A 227 -5.94 -2.49 3.15
N ALA A 228 -6.27 -1.21 3.39
CA ALA A 228 -5.93 -0.52 4.61
C ALA A 228 -6.60 -1.14 5.84
N ALA A 229 -7.90 -1.46 5.78
CA ALA A 229 -8.59 -2.15 6.88
C ALA A 229 -8.04 -3.55 7.13
N PHE A 230 -7.68 -4.29 6.08
CA PHE A 230 -7.04 -5.59 6.22
C PHE A 230 -5.68 -5.47 6.93
N VAL A 231 -4.86 -4.49 6.57
CA VAL A 231 -3.60 -4.21 7.28
C VAL A 231 -3.86 -3.84 8.74
N GLY A 232 -4.94 -3.11 9.05
CA GLY A 232 -5.34 -2.81 10.43
C GLY A 232 -5.62 -4.07 11.26
N VAL A 233 -6.31 -5.06 10.68
CA VAL A 233 -6.52 -6.37 11.32
C VAL A 233 -5.19 -7.09 11.57
N LEU A 234 -4.30 -7.12 10.57
CA LEU A 234 -2.98 -7.75 10.70
C LEU A 234 -2.10 -7.05 11.74
N LEU A 235 -2.14 -5.71 11.78
CA LEU A 235 -1.41 -4.91 12.75
C LEU A 235 -1.93 -5.16 14.16
N ALA A 236 -3.25 -5.15 14.36
CA ALA A 236 -3.88 -5.45 15.65
C ALA A 236 -3.49 -6.86 16.15
N ALA A 237 -3.50 -7.86 15.27
CA ALA A 237 -3.03 -9.20 15.60
C ALA A 237 -1.53 -9.23 15.99
N ARG A 238 -0.70 -8.41 15.33
CA ARG A 238 0.74 -8.36 15.57
C ARG A 238 1.09 -7.72 16.91
N ILE A 239 0.48 -6.57 17.22
CA ILE A 239 0.84 -5.79 18.42
C ILE A 239 -0.04 -6.13 19.63
N GLY A 240 -1.16 -6.83 19.44
CA GLY A 240 -2.10 -7.22 20.49
C GLY A 240 -2.94 -6.07 21.06
N ILE A 241 -2.96 -4.92 20.37
CA ILE A 241 -3.72 -3.75 20.81
C ILE A 241 -4.47 -3.08 19.65
N GLY A 242 -5.60 -2.44 19.95
CA GLY A 242 -6.26 -1.45 19.12
C GLY A 242 -5.87 -0.04 19.56
N ASN A 243 -5.32 0.77 18.65
CA ASN A 243 -4.95 2.13 18.96
C ASN A 243 -5.11 3.01 17.71
N PRO A 244 -5.88 4.12 17.78
CA PRO A 244 -6.19 4.95 16.62
C PRO A 244 -4.98 5.74 16.09
N THR A 245 -3.89 5.90 16.88
CA THR A 245 -2.67 6.59 16.43
C THR A 245 -1.66 5.67 15.74
N GLN A 246 -1.93 4.36 15.69
CA GLN A 246 -1.09 3.44 14.93
C GLN A 246 -1.05 3.78 13.45
N ALA A 247 0.01 3.36 12.78
CA ALA A 247 0.24 3.57 11.36
C ALA A 247 0.26 5.06 10.93
N GLU A 248 0.59 5.99 11.84
CA GLU A 248 0.82 7.39 11.48
C GLU A 248 2.05 7.51 10.56
N GLY A 249 1.88 8.21 9.42
CA GLY A 249 2.92 8.35 8.39
C GLY A 249 3.04 7.14 7.44
N TRP A 250 2.26 6.07 7.65
CA TRP A 250 2.29 4.90 6.76
C TRP A 250 1.67 5.21 5.39
N GLU A 251 0.76 6.18 5.30
CA GLU A 251 0.25 6.70 4.03
C GLU A 251 1.38 7.15 3.11
N LEU A 252 2.35 7.89 3.65
CA LEU A 252 3.53 8.34 2.90
C LEU A 252 4.44 7.17 2.50
N GLN A 253 4.59 6.17 3.38
CA GLN A 253 5.37 4.97 3.06
C GLN A 253 4.70 4.13 1.97
N ALA A 254 3.36 4.02 1.97
CA ALA A 254 2.61 3.32 0.93
C ALA A 254 2.73 4.01 -0.43
N ILE A 255 2.61 5.35 -0.46
CA ILE A 255 2.83 6.16 -1.66
C ILE A 255 4.27 5.99 -2.17
N ALA A 256 5.26 6.18 -1.28
CA ALA A 256 6.67 6.03 -1.64
C ALA A 256 6.97 4.63 -2.19
N SER A 257 6.45 3.57 -1.56
CA SER A 257 6.59 2.19 -2.04
C SER A 257 6.01 2.00 -3.44
N SER A 258 4.82 2.59 -3.70
CA SER A 258 4.16 2.52 -5.00
C SER A 258 5.00 3.22 -6.08
N VAL A 259 5.56 4.39 -5.77
CA VAL A 259 6.33 5.19 -6.73
C VAL A 259 7.73 4.60 -6.95
N ILE A 260 8.43 4.15 -5.90
CA ILE A 260 9.68 3.35 -6.03
C ILE A 260 9.42 2.13 -6.92
N GLY A 261 8.26 1.49 -6.73
CA GLY A 261 7.79 0.37 -7.55
C GLY A 261 7.42 0.72 -8.99
N GLY A 262 7.56 1.99 -9.41
CA GLY A 262 7.34 2.47 -10.77
C GLY A 262 5.90 2.85 -11.09
N THR A 263 5.04 3.01 -10.08
CA THR A 263 3.71 3.60 -10.26
C THR A 263 3.85 5.12 -10.37
N SER A 264 3.33 5.72 -11.45
CA SER A 264 3.42 7.15 -11.68
C SER A 264 2.31 7.93 -10.94
N LEU A 265 2.68 8.95 -10.18
CA LEU A 265 1.73 9.85 -9.50
C LEU A 265 0.85 10.64 -10.48
N PHE A 266 1.23 10.70 -11.75
CA PHE A 266 0.44 11.34 -12.79
C PHE A 266 -0.60 10.39 -13.42
N GLY A 267 -0.74 9.15 -12.91
CA GLY A 267 -1.67 8.15 -13.40
C GLY A 267 -1.17 7.33 -14.59
N ALA A 268 -2.00 6.42 -15.04
CA ALA A 268 -1.85 5.56 -16.22
C ALA A 268 -0.66 4.58 -16.25
N VAL A 269 0.23 4.62 -15.27
CA VAL A 269 1.41 3.72 -15.20
C VAL A 269 1.50 3.10 -13.82
N GLY A 270 1.66 1.80 -13.77
CA GLY A 270 1.81 1.07 -12.51
C GLY A 270 1.79 -0.44 -12.70
N SER A 271 2.13 -1.15 -11.64
CA SER A 271 2.07 -2.61 -11.56
C SER A 271 1.78 -3.03 -10.13
N VAL A 272 1.53 -4.32 -9.88
CA VAL A 272 1.38 -4.83 -8.50
C VAL A 272 2.72 -5.27 -7.93
N HIS A 273 3.56 -5.92 -8.74
CA HIS A 273 4.86 -6.42 -8.27
C HIS A 273 5.84 -5.31 -7.89
N GLY A 274 5.81 -4.16 -8.58
CA GLY A 274 6.67 -3.04 -8.28
C GLY A 274 6.48 -2.48 -6.87
N PRO A 275 5.27 -2.05 -6.48
CA PRO A 275 4.96 -1.60 -5.12
C PRO A 275 5.29 -2.61 -4.02
N LEU A 276 5.11 -3.91 -4.27
CA LEU A 276 5.53 -4.96 -3.34
C LEU A 276 7.04 -4.90 -3.09
N LEU A 277 7.85 -4.86 -4.15
CA LEU A 277 9.31 -4.72 -4.03
C LEU A 277 9.70 -3.38 -3.41
N GLY A 278 9.05 -2.28 -3.80
CA GLY A 278 9.28 -0.96 -3.22
C GLY A 278 9.05 -0.92 -1.71
N ALA A 279 8.01 -1.61 -1.23
CA ALA A 279 7.71 -1.72 0.19
C ALA A 279 8.81 -2.49 0.95
N PHE A 280 9.29 -3.60 0.40
CA PHE A 280 10.38 -4.35 1.02
C PHE A 280 11.71 -3.60 0.96
N ILE A 281 11.97 -2.79 -0.08
CA ILE A 281 13.15 -1.90 -0.13
C ILE A 281 13.07 -0.87 1.00
N LEU A 282 11.94 -0.17 1.15
CA LEU A 282 11.76 0.81 2.24
C LEU A 282 11.81 0.15 3.63
N ALA A 283 11.20 -1.02 3.80
CA ALA A 283 11.27 -1.77 5.05
C ALA A 283 12.72 -2.16 5.37
N THR A 284 13.51 -2.55 4.36
CA THR A 284 14.93 -2.87 4.52
C THR A 284 15.75 -1.65 4.92
N ILE A 285 15.52 -0.50 4.28
CA ILE A 285 16.20 0.76 4.63
C ILE A 285 15.90 1.16 6.07
N ASN A 286 14.62 1.14 6.48
CA ASN A 286 14.21 1.48 7.84
C ASN A 286 14.77 0.49 8.87
N ASN A 287 14.75 -0.81 8.56
CA ASN A 287 15.32 -1.85 9.42
C ASN A 287 16.84 -1.68 9.58
N GLY A 288 17.56 -1.48 8.46
CA GLY A 288 18.99 -1.22 8.47
C GLY A 288 19.35 0.03 9.27
N ALA A 289 18.60 1.13 9.09
CA ALA A 289 18.79 2.35 9.86
C ALA A 289 18.63 2.11 11.37
N ASN A 290 17.61 1.32 11.78
CA ASN A 290 17.43 0.95 13.18
C ASN A 290 18.59 0.11 13.73
N LEU A 291 19.06 -0.88 12.96
CA LEU A 291 20.19 -1.72 13.38
C LEU A 291 21.53 -0.95 13.48
N LEU A 292 21.67 0.10 12.67
CA LEU A 292 22.82 1.02 12.70
C LEU A 292 22.63 2.17 13.71
N ASN A 293 21.60 2.08 14.57
CA ASN A 293 21.26 3.09 15.57
C ASN A 293 21.03 4.51 15.00
N VAL A 294 20.57 4.62 13.75
CA VAL A 294 20.18 5.89 13.17
C VAL A 294 18.87 6.34 13.84
N ASN A 295 18.88 7.54 14.40
CA ASN A 295 17.73 8.10 15.08
C ASN A 295 16.49 8.12 14.16
N SER A 296 15.33 7.72 14.70
CA SER A 296 14.06 7.64 13.97
C SER A 296 13.62 8.98 13.34
N PHE A 297 14.06 10.10 13.87
CA PHE A 297 13.79 11.42 13.28
C PHE A 297 14.52 11.58 11.93
N TRP A 298 15.74 11.09 11.80
CA TRP A 298 16.47 11.07 10.52
C TRP A 298 15.79 10.17 9.51
N GLN A 299 15.20 9.05 9.93
CA GLN A 299 14.45 8.15 9.04
C GLN A 299 13.23 8.86 8.43
N ARG A 300 12.52 9.70 9.20
CA ARG A 300 11.41 10.52 8.68
C ARG A 300 11.90 11.55 7.67
N ILE A 301 13.00 12.24 7.94
CA ILE A 301 13.63 13.21 7.01
C ILE A 301 14.02 12.52 5.71
N ILE A 302 14.71 11.38 5.79
CA ILE A 302 15.15 10.60 4.62
C ILE A 302 13.95 10.13 3.80
N THR A 303 12.89 9.63 4.45
CA THR A 303 11.67 9.21 3.75
C THR A 303 11.03 10.38 3.00
N GLY A 304 10.91 11.54 3.63
CA GLY A 304 10.39 12.75 2.99
C GLY A 304 11.26 13.20 1.79
N ALA A 305 12.58 13.22 1.95
CA ALA A 305 13.50 13.56 0.89
C ALA A 305 13.42 12.56 -0.29
N LEU A 306 13.35 11.25 0.00
CA LEU A 306 13.18 10.22 -1.02
C LEU A 306 11.89 10.43 -1.83
N ILE A 307 10.78 10.77 -1.19
CA ILE A 307 9.52 11.05 -1.90
C ILE A 307 9.73 12.21 -2.88
N ILE A 308 10.32 13.32 -2.45
CA ILE A 308 10.56 14.49 -3.30
C ILE A 308 11.44 14.11 -4.50
N ILE A 309 12.56 13.41 -4.25
CA ILE A 309 13.49 12.98 -5.30
C ILE A 309 12.78 12.08 -6.32
N ILE A 310 12.03 11.07 -5.85
CA ILE A 310 11.36 10.11 -6.72
C ILE A 310 10.28 10.80 -7.56
N VAL A 311 9.48 11.69 -6.96
CA VAL A 311 8.43 12.44 -7.67
C VAL A 311 9.05 13.38 -8.72
N TYR A 312 10.17 14.01 -8.40
CA TYR A 312 10.91 14.84 -9.35
C TYR A 312 11.35 14.05 -10.59
N PHE A 313 11.96 12.87 -10.36
CA PHE A 313 12.38 12.00 -11.46
C PHE A 313 11.22 11.41 -12.26
N ASP A 314 10.09 11.07 -11.61
CA ASP A 314 8.86 10.64 -12.31
C ASP A 314 8.35 11.77 -13.24
N GLY A 315 8.35 13.01 -12.75
CA GLY A 315 8.00 14.21 -13.55
C GLY A 315 8.92 14.44 -14.74
N LEU A 316 10.25 14.28 -14.58
CA LEU A 316 11.21 14.40 -15.69
C LEU A 316 11.00 13.32 -16.75
N ARG A 317 10.78 12.06 -16.34
CA ARG A 317 10.54 10.94 -17.25
C ARG A 317 9.31 11.17 -18.14
N ARG A 318 8.34 11.93 -17.68
CA ARG A 318 7.13 12.26 -18.44
C ARG A 318 7.34 13.41 -19.43
N ARG A 319 8.20 14.39 -19.12
CA ARG A 319 8.52 15.53 -20.02
C ARG A 319 9.36 15.11 -21.23
N GLY A 320 10.03 13.96 -21.16
CA GLY A 320 10.85 13.42 -22.24
C GLY A 320 10.10 12.46 -23.18
N LYS A 321 8.80 12.34 -23.03
CA LYS A 321 7.88 11.61 -23.92
C LYS A 321 6.88 12.56 -24.55
#